data_1a1bc8d3798ff1801c9545c15375e00a
#
_entry.id   1a1bc8d3798ff1801c9545c15375e00a
#
_cell.length_a   1.000
_cell.length_b   1.000
_cell.length_c   1.000
_cell.angle_alpha   90.00
_cell.angle_beta   90.00
_cell.angle_gamma   90.00
#
_symmetry.space_group_name_H-M   'P 1'
#
loop_
_entity.id
_entity.type
_entity.pdbx_description
1 polymer ?
#
loop_
_entity_poly.entity_id
_entity_poly.type
_entity_poly.pdbx_seq_one_letter_code
_entity_poly.pdbx_strand_id
1 'polypeptide(L)'
;MIPLPAHLRKKFAPLRGRVLRLEVRGLPFAPQITLDAIGLRPSFGRPDVTIRASLADYAALALRREDPDTLFFTRRLAIEGDTELGLALKNALDAL
;
A
#
# COMPACT_ATOMS: atom_id res chain seq x y z
N MET A 1 -6.47 -15.19 0.60
CA MET A 1 -6.81 -14.07 1.52
C MET A 1 -5.85 -14.04 2.69
N ILE A 2 -5.40 -12.84 3.07
CA ILE A 2 -4.51 -12.65 4.22
C ILE A 2 -5.28 -11.88 5.29
N PRO A 3 -5.63 -12.51 6.41
CA PRO A 3 -6.36 -11.80 7.48
C PRO A 3 -5.47 -10.77 8.17
N LEU A 4 -6.06 -9.65 8.55
CA LEU A 4 -5.37 -8.61 9.30
C LEU A 4 -5.82 -8.62 10.76
N PRO A 5 -4.89 -8.38 11.71
CA PRO A 5 -5.26 -8.17 13.12
C PRO A 5 -6.24 -7.00 13.26
N ALA A 6 -7.06 -7.04 14.30
CA ALA A 6 -8.10 -6.03 14.50
C ALA A 6 -7.55 -4.60 14.56
N HIS A 7 -6.40 -4.39 15.20
CA HIS A 7 -5.83 -3.04 15.31
C HIS A 7 -5.34 -2.51 13.96
N LEU A 8 -4.88 -3.38 13.05
CA LEU A 8 -4.50 -2.97 11.70
C LEU A 8 -5.71 -2.74 10.82
N ARG A 9 -6.79 -3.54 11.00
CA ARG A 9 -8.02 -3.32 10.23
C ARG A 9 -8.58 -1.92 10.44
N LYS A 10 -8.48 -1.39 11.66
CA LYS A 10 -8.89 -0.02 11.95
C LYS A 10 -8.07 1.00 11.18
N LYS A 11 -6.76 0.81 11.14
CA LYS A 11 -5.83 1.71 10.45
C LYS A 11 -6.08 1.74 8.94
N PHE A 12 -6.46 0.60 8.37
CA PHE A 12 -6.69 0.47 6.94
C PHE A 12 -8.16 0.64 6.55
N ALA A 13 -9.03 1.00 7.48
CA ALA A 13 -10.47 1.14 7.21
C ALA A 13 -10.80 2.08 6.02
N PRO A 14 -10.12 3.23 5.84
CA PRO A 14 -10.40 4.09 4.69
C PRO A 14 -10.10 3.43 3.33
N LEU A 15 -9.30 2.36 3.32
CA LEU A 15 -8.91 1.66 2.09
C LEU A 15 -9.84 0.50 1.77
N ARG A 16 -10.80 0.23 2.64
CA ARG A 16 -11.71 -0.91 2.46
C ARG A 16 -12.54 -0.74 1.19
N GLY A 17 -12.58 -1.80 0.38
CA GLY A 17 -13.29 -1.79 -0.90
C GLY A 17 -12.55 -1.08 -2.03
N ARG A 18 -11.39 -0.50 -1.75
CA ARG A 18 -10.59 0.17 -2.75
C ARG A 18 -9.53 -0.77 -3.30
N VAL A 19 -9.13 -0.52 -4.55
CA VAL A 19 -8.15 -1.36 -5.23
C VAL A 19 -6.79 -0.67 -5.20
N LEU A 20 -5.80 -1.36 -4.65
CA LEU A 20 -4.42 -0.89 -4.56
C LEU A 20 -3.57 -1.66 -5.55
N ARG A 21 -2.83 -0.94 -6.39
CA ARG A 21 -1.87 -1.54 -7.30
C ARG A 21 -0.46 -1.32 -6.76
N LEU A 22 0.31 -2.40 -6.66
CA LEU A 22 1.68 -2.34 -6.17
C LEU A 22 2.64 -2.59 -7.32
N GLU A 23 3.26 -1.52 -7.83
CA GLU A 23 4.26 -1.64 -8.88
C GLU A 23 5.65 -1.77 -8.26
N VAL A 24 6.43 -2.71 -8.77
CA VAL A 24 7.81 -2.91 -8.35
C VAL A 24 8.71 -2.46 -9.49
N ARG A 25 9.53 -1.43 -9.24
CA ARG A 25 10.41 -0.89 -10.26
C ARG A 25 11.38 -1.95 -10.77
N GLY A 26 11.50 -2.03 -12.10
CA GLY A 26 12.38 -2.99 -12.75
C GLY A 26 11.77 -4.36 -12.95
N LEU A 27 10.56 -4.61 -12.47
CA LEU A 27 9.87 -5.88 -12.65
C LEU A 27 8.59 -5.67 -13.47
N PRO A 28 8.25 -6.64 -14.33
CA PRO A 28 7.07 -6.52 -15.21
C PRO A 28 5.79 -6.94 -14.52
N PHE A 29 5.71 -6.91 -13.20
CA PHE A 29 4.48 -7.30 -12.54
C PHE A 29 4.05 -6.28 -11.50
N ALA A 30 2.74 -6.14 -11.37
CA ALA A 30 2.15 -5.16 -10.47
C ALA A 30 0.88 -5.76 -9.86
N PRO A 31 0.99 -6.52 -8.77
CA PRO A 31 -0.17 -7.13 -8.15
C PRO A 31 -1.14 -6.08 -7.64
N GLN A 32 -2.43 -6.39 -7.73
CA GLN A 32 -3.49 -5.55 -7.19
C GLN A 32 -4.16 -6.26 -6.05
N ILE A 33 -4.42 -5.53 -4.98
CA ILE A 33 -5.08 -6.06 -3.80
C ILE A 33 -6.22 -5.14 -3.41
N THR A 34 -7.18 -5.69 -2.70
CA THR A 34 -8.25 -4.93 -2.06
C THR A 34 -8.41 -5.40 -0.63
N LEU A 35 -9.01 -4.55 0.19
CA LEU A 35 -9.30 -4.86 1.59
C LEU A 35 -10.79 -5.12 1.75
N ASP A 36 -11.15 -6.15 2.46
CA ASP A 36 -12.50 -6.39 2.91
C ASP A 36 -12.58 -6.30 4.44
N ALA A 37 -13.69 -6.72 5.02
CA ALA A 37 -13.89 -6.66 6.46
C ALA A 37 -12.92 -7.53 7.25
N ILE A 38 -12.28 -8.52 6.62
CA ILE A 38 -11.42 -9.50 7.28
C ILE A 38 -9.94 -9.22 7.00
N GLY A 39 -9.58 -8.89 5.76
CA GLY A 39 -8.18 -8.71 5.39
C GLY A 39 -7.96 -8.41 3.92
N LEU A 40 -6.80 -8.82 3.43
CA LEU A 40 -6.36 -8.56 2.06
C LEU A 40 -6.77 -9.67 1.13
N ARG A 41 -7.18 -9.33 -0.08
CA ARG A 41 -7.47 -10.30 -1.13
C ARG A 41 -7.02 -9.78 -2.48
N PRO A 42 -6.70 -10.66 -3.46
CA PRO A 42 -6.37 -10.22 -4.80
C PRO A 42 -7.52 -9.47 -5.45
N SER A 43 -7.19 -8.51 -6.31
CA SER A 43 -8.19 -7.76 -7.07
C SER A 43 -7.76 -7.64 -8.52
N PHE A 44 -8.73 -7.53 -9.43
CA PHE A 44 -8.48 -7.40 -10.86
C PHE A 44 -9.17 -6.17 -11.45
N GLY A 45 -9.74 -5.32 -10.61
CA GLY A 45 -10.43 -4.13 -11.07
C GLY A 45 -9.47 -2.98 -11.43
N ARG A 46 -10.07 -1.83 -11.79
CA ARG A 46 -9.31 -0.61 -12.01
C ARG A 46 -8.71 -0.14 -10.68
N PRO A 47 -7.42 0.17 -10.61
CA PRO A 47 -6.84 0.63 -9.37
C PRO A 47 -7.32 2.02 -8.99
N ASP A 48 -7.61 2.22 -7.70
CA ASP A 48 -7.94 3.52 -7.13
C ASP A 48 -6.67 4.28 -6.77
N VAL A 49 -5.65 3.55 -6.33
CA VAL A 49 -4.35 4.13 -6.00
C VAL A 49 -3.26 3.16 -6.41
N THR A 50 -2.14 3.69 -6.91
CA THR A 50 -0.98 2.92 -7.31
C THR A 50 0.23 3.36 -6.48
N ILE A 51 0.92 2.39 -5.90
CA ILE A 51 2.20 2.63 -5.23
C ILE A 51 3.30 2.10 -6.15
N ARG A 52 4.36 2.88 -6.28
CA ARG A 52 5.53 2.47 -7.06
C ARG A 52 6.78 2.60 -6.21
N ALA A 53 7.52 1.51 -6.08
CA ALA A 53 8.77 1.48 -5.32
C ALA A 53 9.63 0.32 -5.81
N SER A 54 10.91 0.32 -5.45
CA SER A 54 11.77 -0.82 -5.69
C SER A 54 11.46 -1.95 -4.72
N LEU A 55 11.87 -3.17 -5.05
CA LEU A 55 11.70 -4.30 -4.14
C LEU A 55 12.42 -4.05 -2.82
N ALA A 56 13.61 -3.44 -2.88
CA ALA A 56 14.38 -3.11 -1.68
C ALA A 56 13.63 -2.12 -0.78
N ASP A 57 12.93 -1.14 -1.38
CA ASP A 57 12.18 -0.16 -0.62
C ASP A 57 10.92 -0.76 0.00
N TYR A 58 10.24 -1.67 -0.71
CA TYR A 58 9.13 -2.43 -0.11
C TYR A 58 9.62 -3.27 1.08
N ALA A 59 10.77 -3.91 0.94
CA ALA A 59 11.36 -4.69 2.03
C ALA A 59 11.73 -3.79 3.21
N ALA A 60 12.27 -2.60 2.95
CA ALA A 60 12.61 -1.64 4.01
C ALA A 60 11.38 -1.20 4.79
N LEU A 61 10.24 -1.00 4.10
CA LEU A 61 8.97 -0.70 4.75
C LEU A 61 8.48 -1.86 5.60
N ALA A 62 8.51 -3.08 5.05
CA ALA A 62 8.04 -4.28 5.75
C ALA A 62 8.88 -4.58 6.98
N LEU A 63 10.19 -4.34 6.91
CA LEU A 63 11.12 -4.58 8.00
C LEU A 63 11.27 -3.36 8.92
N ARG A 64 10.54 -2.29 8.64
CA ARG A 64 10.54 -1.04 9.41
C ARG A 64 11.92 -0.40 9.52
N ARG A 65 12.73 -0.53 8.48
CA ARG A 65 14.06 0.09 8.42
C ARG A 65 13.99 1.55 7.99
N GLU A 66 12.96 1.90 7.22
CA GLU A 66 12.71 3.26 6.80
C GLU A 66 11.21 3.54 6.90
N ASP A 67 10.85 4.78 7.18
CA ASP A 67 9.44 5.15 7.26
C ASP A 67 8.90 5.59 5.90
N PRO A 68 7.58 5.50 5.70
CA PRO A 68 6.96 5.85 4.42
C PRO A 68 7.17 7.31 4.03
N ASP A 69 7.21 8.23 4.98
CA ASP A 69 7.40 9.66 4.69
C ASP A 69 8.79 9.90 4.10
N THR A 70 9.83 9.30 4.67
CA THR A 70 11.19 9.43 4.16
C THR A 70 11.28 8.93 2.73
N LEU A 71 10.71 7.75 2.46
CA LEU A 71 10.71 7.18 1.12
C LEU A 71 9.95 8.05 0.13
N PHE A 72 8.83 8.62 0.55
CA PHE A 72 8.02 9.49 -0.28
C PHE A 72 8.75 10.79 -0.62
N PHE A 73 9.33 11.45 0.38
CA PHE A 73 10.03 12.71 0.18
C PHE A 73 11.33 12.56 -0.63
N THR A 74 11.98 11.40 -0.55
CA THR A 74 13.17 11.12 -1.32
C THR A 74 12.87 10.52 -2.70
N ARG A 75 11.58 10.46 -3.07
CA ARG A 75 11.10 9.93 -4.35
C ARG A 75 11.41 8.45 -4.57
N ARG A 76 11.70 7.72 -3.54
CA ARG A 76 11.85 6.27 -3.59
C ARG A 76 10.51 5.57 -3.56
N LEU A 77 9.50 6.22 -3.02
CA LEU A 77 8.12 5.75 -3.00
C LEU A 77 7.25 6.76 -3.74
N ALA A 78 6.57 6.34 -4.78
CA ALA A 78 5.62 7.18 -5.51
C ALA A 78 4.20 6.67 -5.27
N ILE A 79 3.27 7.60 -5.11
CA ILE A 79 1.85 7.29 -4.91
C ILE A 79 1.06 8.07 -5.95
N GLU A 80 0.27 7.37 -6.76
CA GLU A 80 -0.53 7.97 -7.82
C GLU A 80 -1.99 7.55 -7.69
N GLY A 81 -2.89 8.36 -8.21
CA GLY A 81 -4.32 8.10 -8.20
C GLY A 81 -5.06 9.00 -7.23
N ASP A 82 -6.02 8.43 -6.50
CA ASP A 82 -6.81 9.18 -5.53
C ASP A 82 -5.91 9.75 -4.41
N THR A 83 -5.81 11.08 -4.34
CA THR A 83 -4.90 11.75 -3.41
C THR A 83 -5.26 11.49 -1.95
N GLU A 84 -6.53 11.53 -1.61
CA GLU A 84 -6.97 11.28 -0.23
C GLU A 84 -6.70 9.84 0.17
N LEU A 85 -6.95 8.92 -0.74
CA LEU A 85 -6.71 7.51 -0.52
C LEU A 85 -5.21 7.23 -0.39
N GLY A 86 -4.40 7.88 -1.22
CA GLY A 86 -2.94 7.78 -1.13
C GLY A 86 -2.41 8.26 0.21
N LEU A 87 -2.95 9.37 0.71
CA LEU A 87 -2.57 9.89 2.01
C LEU A 87 -2.99 8.95 3.14
N ALA A 88 -4.21 8.40 3.06
CA ALA A 88 -4.69 7.42 4.04
C ALA A 88 -3.80 6.17 4.05
N LEU A 89 -3.38 5.71 2.87
CA LEU A 89 -2.48 4.57 2.75
C LEU A 89 -1.11 4.86 3.38
N LYS A 90 -0.54 6.02 3.09
CA LYS A 90 0.73 6.43 3.68
C LYS A 90 0.65 6.46 5.20
N ASN A 91 -0.42 7.04 5.74
CA ASN A 91 -0.61 7.10 7.19
C ASN A 91 -0.80 5.71 7.80
N ALA A 92 -1.51 4.82 7.10
CA ALA A 92 -1.69 3.45 7.56
C ALA A 92 -0.36 2.69 7.59
N LEU A 93 0.48 2.87 6.58
CA LEU A 93 1.80 2.25 6.54
C LEU A 93 2.70 2.77 7.66
N ASP A 94 2.61 4.06 7.97
CA ASP A 94 3.39 4.66 9.05
C ASP A 94 2.97 4.13 10.42
N ALA A 95 1.75 3.64 10.54
CA ALA A 95 1.19 3.11 11.79
C ALA A 95 1.45 1.61 12.02
N LEU A 96 2.09 0.95 11.07
CA LEU A 96 2.40 -0.49 11.19
C LEU A 96 3.33 -0.79 12.36
#